data_23aacd61ebe1bed15933c5b146a21422
#
_entry.id   23aacd61ebe1bed15933c5b146a21422
#
_cell.length_a   1.000
_cell.length_b   1.000
_cell.length_c   1.000
_cell.angle_alpha   90.00
_cell.angle_beta   90.00
_cell.angle_gamma   90.00
#
_symmetry.space_group_name_H-M   'P 1'
#
loop_
_entity.id
_entity.type
_entity.pdbx_description
1 polymer ?
#
loop_
_entity_poly.entity_id
_entity_poly.type
_entity_poly.pdbx_seq_one_letter_code
_entity_poly.pdbx_strand_id
1 'polypeptide(L)'
;MSKLAIQENLEKYAGIGDCPVRNVISRFSGKWSMLILCVLSENTSTRFNVIGKAIPDISPKVLSETLKNLEADGLIIRKLYAEIPPRSEYSLTPLGQSLMPVINSMIEWALANMPAIISHRNKS
;
A
#
# COMPACT_ATOMS: atom_id res chain seq x y z
N MET A 1 17.86 9.23 2.82
CA MET A 1 17.68 10.31 3.80
C MET A 1 18.50 10.03 5.04
N SER A 2 19.25 11.01 5.53
CA SER A 2 20.06 10.84 6.72
C SER A 2 19.16 10.83 7.98
N LYS A 3 19.70 10.26 9.07
CA LYS A 3 19.02 10.26 10.37
C LYS A 3 18.69 11.69 10.84
N LEU A 4 19.62 12.64 10.61
CA LEU A 4 19.42 14.04 10.97
C LEU A 4 18.26 14.66 10.21
N ALA A 5 18.14 14.37 8.90
CA ALA A 5 17.05 14.91 8.09
C ALA A 5 15.68 14.39 8.55
N ILE A 6 15.59 13.11 8.94
CA ILE A 6 14.36 12.56 9.48
C ILE A 6 14.00 13.25 10.78
N GLN A 7 14.97 13.43 11.68
CA GLN A 7 14.77 14.07 12.97
C GLN A 7 14.29 15.50 12.81
N GLU A 8 14.91 16.27 11.93
CA GLU A 8 14.51 17.65 11.63
C GLU A 8 13.06 17.71 11.12
N ASN A 9 12.67 16.80 10.24
CA ASN A 9 11.30 16.74 9.73
C ASN A 9 10.30 16.43 10.83
N LEU A 10 10.62 15.49 11.71
CA LEU A 10 9.74 15.16 12.84
C LEU A 10 9.60 16.32 13.81
N GLU A 11 10.69 17.02 14.10
CA GLU A 11 10.67 18.20 14.98
C GLU A 11 9.89 19.36 14.37
N LYS A 12 10.08 19.61 13.07
CA LYS A 12 9.41 20.68 12.34
C LYS A 12 7.89 20.57 12.43
N TYR A 13 7.39 19.34 12.42
CA TYR A 13 5.95 19.09 12.47
C TYR A 13 5.46 18.63 13.83
N ALA A 14 6.32 18.67 14.84
CA ALA A 14 5.92 18.35 16.21
C ALA A 14 4.87 19.36 16.70
N GLY A 15 3.85 18.88 17.36
CA GLY A 15 2.76 19.71 17.87
C GLY A 15 1.63 19.95 16.87
N ILE A 16 1.80 19.55 15.61
CA ILE A 16 0.71 19.50 14.66
C ILE A 16 -0.02 18.17 14.88
N GLY A 17 -1.34 18.21 15.01
CA GLY A 17 -2.16 17.04 15.33
C GLY A 17 -1.92 15.84 14.42
N ASP A 18 -1.62 16.10 13.15
CA ASP A 18 -1.20 15.10 12.19
C ASP A 18 0.21 15.39 11.72
N CYS A 19 1.18 14.60 12.21
CA CYS A 19 2.55 14.71 11.69
C CYS A 19 2.56 14.25 10.22
N PRO A 20 2.91 15.13 9.24
CA PRO A 20 2.86 14.75 7.83
C PRO A 20 3.67 13.50 7.50
N VAL A 21 4.84 13.32 8.12
CA VAL A 21 5.67 12.13 7.87
C VAL A 21 4.95 10.87 8.32
N ARG A 22 4.45 10.84 9.55
CA ARG A 22 3.71 9.68 10.07
C ARG A 22 2.42 9.46 9.30
N ASN A 23 1.71 10.54 8.98
CA ASN A 23 0.45 10.47 8.24
C ASN A 23 0.65 9.85 6.87
N VAL A 24 1.63 10.35 6.11
CA VAL A 24 1.91 9.83 4.76
C VAL A 24 2.33 8.36 4.81
N ILE A 25 3.25 8.01 5.72
CA ILE A 25 3.72 6.62 5.85
C ILE A 25 2.55 5.69 6.17
N SER A 26 1.64 6.10 7.07
CA SER A 26 0.50 5.27 7.46
C SER A 26 -0.47 4.98 6.32
N ARG A 27 -0.48 5.82 5.26
CA ARG A 27 -1.38 5.64 4.12
C ARG A 27 -1.06 4.41 3.29
N PHE A 28 0.21 4.01 3.23
CA PHE A 28 0.63 2.91 2.36
C PHE A 28 1.37 1.78 3.08
N SER A 29 1.73 1.94 4.35
CA SER A 29 2.52 0.94 5.07
C SER A 29 1.70 -0.18 5.68
N GLY A 30 0.37 -0.09 5.62
CA GLY A 30 -0.49 -1.15 6.10
C GLY A 30 -0.32 -2.42 5.27
N LYS A 31 -0.46 -3.57 5.92
CA LYS A 31 -0.32 -4.89 5.30
C LYS A 31 -1.14 -5.02 4.00
N TRP A 32 -2.40 -4.65 4.06
CA TRP A 32 -3.30 -4.79 2.91
C TRP A 32 -3.03 -3.76 1.83
N SER A 33 -2.70 -2.52 2.21
CA SER A 33 -2.42 -1.45 1.26
C SER A 33 -1.24 -1.79 0.35
N MET A 34 -0.14 -2.27 0.93
CA MET A 34 1.05 -2.65 0.16
C MET A 34 0.75 -3.80 -0.80
N LEU A 35 0.02 -4.81 -0.33
CA LEU A 35 -0.32 -5.97 -1.17
C LEU A 35 -1.22 -5.57 -2.34
N ILE A 36 -2.21 -4.72 -2.09
CA ILE A 36 -3.10 -4.23 -3.14
C ILE A 36 -2.32 -3.44 -4.19
N LEU A 37 -1.45 -2.53 -3.75
CA LEU A 37 -0.63 -1.75 -4.69
C LEU A 37 0.26 -2.65 -5.54
N CYS A 38 0.82 -3.71 -4.97
CA CYS A 38 1.60 -4.69 -5.72
C CYS A 38 0.76 -5.40 -6.78
N VAL A 39 -0.45 -5.83 -6.42
CA VAL A 39 -1.35 -6.49 -7.38
C VAL A 39 -1.68 -5.55 -8.52
N LEU A 40 -1.99 -4.30 -8.23
CA LEU A 40 -2.34 -3.32 -9.26
C LEU A 40 -1.15 -2.95 -10.15
N SER A 41 0.08 -3.07 -9.65
CA SER A 41 1.27 -2.76 -10.44
C SER A 41 1.53 -3.76 -11.57
N GLU A 42 0.94 -4.95 -11.49
CA GLU A 42 1.16 -6.01 -12.47
C GLU A 42 0.34 -5.85 -13.75
N ASN A 43 -0.72 -5.05 -13.72
CA ASN A 43 -1.63 -4.87 -14.84
C ASN A 43 -2.01 -3.40 -15.01
N THR A 44 -2.51 -3.05 -16.20
CA THR A 44 -3.00 -1.68 -16.46
C THR A 44 -4.27 -1.37 -15.70
N SER A 45 -5.12 -2.39 -15.49
CA SER A 45 -6.29 -2.27 -14.64
C SER A 45 -6.68 -3.65 -14.11
N THR A 46 -7.31 -3.69 -12.93
CA THR A 46 -7.67 -4.95 -12.28
C THR A 46 -9.06 -4.83 -11.65
N ARG A 47 -9.89 -5.84 -11.89
CA ARG A 47 -11.25 -5.88 -11.32
C ARG A 47 -11.21 -6.20 -9.84
N PHE A 48 -12.21 -5.74 -9.12
CA PHE A 48 -12.37 -5.97 -7.69
C PHE A 48 -12.22 -7.44 -7.31
N ASN A 49 -12.93 -8.33 -7.99
CA ASN A 49 -12.90 -9.76 -7.67
C ASN A 49 -11.53 -10.39 -7.93
N VAL A 50 -10.82 -9.90 -8.94
CA VAL A 50 -9.47 -10.39 -9.25
C VAL A 50 -8.49 -9.98 -8.16
N ILE A 51 -8.60 -8.75 -7.66
CA ILE A 51 -7.78 -8.29 -6.54
C ILE A 51 -8.02 -9.17 -5.31
N GLY A 52 -9.30 -9.43 -4.99
CA GLY A 52 -9.66 -10.26 -3.85
C GLY A 52 -9.12 -11.68 -3.93
N LYS A 53 -9.10 -12.26 -5.13
CA LYS A 53 -8.55 -13.60 -5.33
C LYS A 53 -7.02 -13.64 -5.26
N ALA A 54 -6.37 -12.54 -5.61
CA ALA A 54 -4.91 -12.46 -5.61
C ALA A 54 -4.32 -12.32 -4.20
N ILE A 55 -5.12 -11.88 -3.23
CA ILE A 55 -4.67 -11.64 -1.87
C ILE A 55 -5.39 -12.62 -0.94
N PRO A 56 -4.71 -13.69 -0.49
CA PRO A 56 -5.31 -14.64 0.45
C PRO A 56 -5.74 -13.96 1.75
N ASP A 57 -6.84 -14.42 2.30
CA ASP A 57 -7.35 -14.02 3.61
C ASP A 57 -7.90 -12.59 3.70
N ILE A 58 -7.91 -11.82 2.63
CA ILE A 58 -8.56 -10.51 2.69
C ILE A 58 -10.08 -10.68 2.57
N SER A 59 -10.83 -10.09 3.51
CA SER A 59 -12.28 -10.09 3.42
C SER A 59 -12.75 -9.05 2.39
N PRO A 60 -13.93 -9.24 1.78
CA PRO A 60 -14.48 -8.22 0.89
C PRO A 60 -14.66 -6.86 1.56
N LYS A 61 -15.00 -6.85 2.83
CA LYS A 61 -15.15 -5.60 3.59
C LYS A 61 -13.82 -4.86 3.71
N VAL A 62 -12.75 -5.55 4.11
CA VAL A 62 -11.43 -4.95 4.26
C VAL A 62 -10.89 -4.50 2.90
N LEU A 63 -11.07 -5.32 1.87
CA LEU A 63 -10.67 -4.95 0.51
C LEU A 63 -11.37 -3.67 0.05
N SER A 64 -12.68 -3.59 0.23
CA SER A 64 -13.46 -2.41 -0.16
C SER A 64 -13.01 -1.16 0.59
N GLU A 65 -12.81 -1.26 1.91
CA GLU A 65 -12.38 -0.14 2.74
C GLU A 65 -10.96 0.33 2.35
N THR A 66 -10.05 -0.61 2.14
CA THR A 66 -8.67 -0.28 1.78
C THR A 66 -8.60 0.39 0.40
N LEU A 67 -9.36 -0.12 -0.57
CA LEU A 67 -9.43 0.49 -1.90
C LEU A 67 -9.98 1.91 -1.84
N LYS A 68 -11.01 2.16 -1.03
CA LYS A 68 -11.55 3.51 -0.85
C LYS A 68 -10.50 4.47 -0.28
N ASN A 69 -9.73 4.01 0.69
CA ASN A 69 -8.69 4.83 1.29
C ASN A 69 -7.57 5.14 0.30
N LEU A 70 -7.12 4.15 -0.46
CA LEU A 70 -6.09 4.35 -1.48
C LEU A 70 -6.57 5.29 -2.59
N GLU A 71 -7.83 5.20 -2.96
CA GLU A 71 -8.42 6.10 -3.94
C GLU A 71 -8.50 7.53 -3.40
N ALA A 72 -8.94 7.69 -2.15
CA ALA A 72 -9.04 8.99 -1.50
C ALA A 72 -7.67 9.67 -1.39
N ASP A 73 -6.60 8.90 -1.23
CA ASP A 73 -5.23 9.39 -1.15
C ASP A 73 -4.60 9.67 -2.52
N GLY A 74 -5.31 9.36 -3.60
CA GLY A 74 -4.82 9.60 -4.95
C GLY A 74 -3.80 8.59 -5.45
N LEU A 75 -3.64 7.46 -4.77
CA LEU A 75 -2.69 6.41 -5.18
C LEU A 75 -3.27 5.48 -6.24
N ILE A 76 -4.58 5.33 -6.26
CA ILE A 76 -5.29 4.53 -7.26
C ILE A 76 -6.49 5.30 -7.79
N ILE A 77 -6.97 4.87 -8.96
CA ILE A 77 -8.19 5.38 -9.56
C ILE A 77 -9.15 4.21 -9.79
N ARG A 78 -10.42 4.47 -9.55
CA ARG A 78 -11.49 3.52 -9.78
C ARG A 78 -12.27 3.95 -11.01
N LYS A 79 -12.50 2.99 -11.91
CA LYS A 79 -13.36 3.21 -13.07
C LYS A 79 -14.56 2.29 -12.96
N LEU A 80 -15.75 2.90 -13.00
CA LEU A 80 -17.00 2.16 -12.92
C LEU A 80 -17.57 2.01 -14.33
N TYR A 81 -17.86 0.76 -14.69
CA TYR A 81 -18.50 0.45 -15.96
C TYR A 81 -19.98 0.17 -15.73
N ALA A 82 -20.83 0.90 -16.43
CA ALA A 82 -22.27 0.75 -16.35
C ALA A 82 -22.73 -0.45 -17.16
N GLU A 83 -22.45 -1.60 -16.64
CA GLU A 83 -22.84 -2.90 -17.21
C GLU A 83 -23.84 -3.58 -16.28
N ILE A 84 -24.36 -4.71 -16.68
CA ILE A 84 -25.24 -5.56 -15.87
C ILE A 84 -24.59 -6.94 -15.77
N PRO A 85 -24.03 -7.32 -14.62
CA PRO A 85 -23.86 -6.54 -13.38
C PRO A 85 -22.80 -5.44 -13.53
N PRO A 86 -22.86 -4.37 -12.71
CA PRO A 86 -21.88 -3.31 -12.77
C PRO A 86 -20.48 -3.81 -12.42
N ARG A 87 -19.47 -3.23 -13.06
CA ARG A 87 -18.08 -3.64 -12.91
C ARG A 87 -17.21 -2.47 -12.48
N SER A 88 -16.35 -2.70 -11.50
CA SER A 88 -15.33 -1.73 -11.07
C SER A 88 -13.94 -2.25 -11.43
N GLU A 89 -13.11 -1.38 -12.00
CA GLU A 89 -11.70 -1.67 -12.27
C GLU A 89 -10.83 -0.61 -11.61
N TYR A 90 -9.68 -1.04 -11.12
CA TYR A 90 -8.76 -0.21 -10.35
C TYR A 90 -7.40 -0.18 -11.04
N SER A 91 -6.76 0.99 -11.02
CA SER A 91 -5.44 1.20 -11.63
C SER A 91 -4.62 2.12 -10.75
N LEU A 92 -3.29 1.98 -10.83
CA LEU A 92 -2.39 2.93 -10.18
C LEU A 92 -2.43 4.28 -10.91
N THR A 93 -2.47 5.36 -10.12
CA THR A 93 -2.22 6.70 -10.65
C THR A 93 -0.72 6.89 -10.86
N PRO A 94 -0.28 7.96 -11.55
CA PRO A 94 1.15 8.29 -11.59
C PRO A 94 1.77 8.41 -10.21
N LEU A 95 1.02 8.95 -9.23
CA LEU A 95 1.49 9.02 -7.84
C LEU A 95 1.70 7.63 -7.27
N GLY A 96 0.73 6.72 -7.46
CA GLY A 96 0.86 5.33 -7.02
C GLY A 96 2.03 4.63 -7.69
N GLN A 97 2.23 4.85 -8.99
CA GLN A 97 3.36 4.27 -9.71
C GLN A 97 4.69 4.75 -9.16
N SER A 98 4.79 6.01 -8.75
CA SER A 98 6.02 6.57 -8.19
C SER A 98 6.40 5.93 -6.86
N LEU A 99 5.44 5.36 -6.15
CA LEU A 99 5.65 4.68 -4.88
C LEU A 99 6.16 3.24 -5.06
N MET A 100 5.90 2.61 -6.20
CA MET A 100 6.23 1.20 -6.40
C MET A 100 7.71 0.85 -6.26
N PRO A 101 8.67 1.64 -6.75
CA PRO A 101 10.08 1.31 -6.50
C PRO A 101 10.43 1.23 -5.02
N VAL A 102 9.83 2.08 -4.19
CA VAL A 102 10.05 2.06 -2.73
C VAL A 102 9.48 0.77 -2.13
N ILE A 103 8.24 0.42 -2.50
CA ILE A 103 7.59 -0.80 -2.03
C ILE A 103 8.36 -2.03 -2.47
N ASN A 104 8.78 -2.08 -3.73
CA ASN A 104 9.54 -3.20 -4.25
C ASN A 104 10.86 -3.41 -3.50
N SER A 105 11.55 -2.32 -3.16
CA SER A 105 12.78 -2.39 -2.36
C SER A 105 12.50 -2.99 -0.97
N MET A 106 11.40 -2.60 -0.35
CA MET A 106 11.00 -3.16 0.95
C MET A 106 10.70 -4.65 0.85
N ILE A 107 10.01 -5.06 -0.20
CA ILE A 107 9.67 -6.47 -0.42
C ILE A 107 10.94 -7.29 -0.68
N GLU A 108 11.86 -6.80 -1.50
CA GLU A 108 13.12 -7.46 -1.76
C GLU A 108 13.91 -7.66 -0.48
N TRP A 109 14.00 -6.63 0.35
CA TRP A 109 14.67 -6.73 1.64
C TRP A 109 14.02 -7.79 2.53
N ALA A 110 12.69 -7.76 2.59
CA ALA A 110 11.92 -8.70 3.42
C ALA A 110 12.16 -10.15 2.98
N LEU A 111 12.12 -10.41 1.68
CA LEU A 111 12.35 -11.76 1.15
C LEU A 111 13.79 -12.24 1.41
N ALA A 112 14.76 -11.36 1.25
CA ALA A 112 16.16 -11.70 1.47
C ALA A 112 16.47 -11.98 2.96
N ASN A 113 15.75 -11.32 3.87
CA ASN A 113 16.04 -11.38 5.30
C ASN A 113 15.03 -12.17 6.12
N MET A 114 13.99 -12.69 5.50
CA MET A 114 12.97 -13.50 6.20
C MET A 114 13.57 -14.69 6.93
N PRO A 115 14.53 -15.47 6.35
CA PRO A 115 15.10 -16.59 7.07
C PRO A 115 15.81 -16.16 8.38
N ALA A 116 16.50 -15.03 8.35
CA ALA A 116 17.16 -14.51 9.55
C ALA A 116 16.15 -14.08 10.61
N ILE A 117 15.06 -13.42 10.20
CA ILE A 117 14.00 -13.00 11.12
C ILE A 117 13.35 -14.22 11.77
N ILE A 118 13.00 -15.23 10.99
CA ILE A 118 12.37 -16.44 11.48
C ILE A 118 13.33 -17.17 12.45
N SER A 119 14.60 -17.23 12.11
CA SER A 119 15.62 -17.86 12.97
C SER A 119 15.67 -17.17 14.34
N HIS A 120 15.69 -15.85 14.37
CA HIS A 120 15.69 -15.10 15.63
C HIS A 120 14.42 -15.32 16.44
N ARG A 121 13.26 -15.36 15.81
CA ARG A 121 12.00 -15.61 16.51
C ARG A 121 11.95 -16.98 17.13
N ASN A 122 12.50 -17.99 16.48
CA ASN A 122 12.50 -19.37 16.98
C ASN A 122 13.46 -19.57 18.15
N LYS A 123 14.40 -18.65 18.37
CA LYS A 123 15.34 -18.69 19.49
C LYS A 123 14.81 -18.01 20.75
N SER A 124 13.78 -17.20 20.64
CA SER A 124 13.26 -16.41 21.76
C SER A 124 12.14 -17.12 22.53
#